data_a0ae9b67b954f6998e24d4562e4687dd
#
_entry.id   a0ae9b67b954f6998e24d4562e4687dd
#
_cell.length_a   1.000
_cell.length_b   1.000
_cell.length_c   1.000
_cell.angle_alpha   90.00
_cell.angle_beta   90.00
_cell.angle_gamma   90.00
#
_symmetry.space_group_name_H-M   'P 1'
#
loop_
_entity.id
_entity.type
_entity.pdbx_description
1 polymer ?
#
loop_
_entity_poly.entity_id
_entity_poly.type
_entity_poly.pdbx_seq_one_letter_code
_entity_poly.pdbx_strand_id
1 'polypeptide(L)'
;MPSSKRQPGAGKLVAQTSPVTVGFVETVIVNPGNLRIDAKIDTGARTSSVDTTNILPYLRDGKQHVRFTLVADGNERRYFDMPVLRVAVIKRANSPPQRRFVVEMEICLAGANKRTEVNLIDRKGMAYRMLIGRQYIAGQFVVDPKGTFLTRPDCGVR
;
A
#
# COMPACT_ATOMS: atom_id res chain seq x y z
N MET A 1 -27.34 -24.66 28.53
CA MET A 1 -27.29 -24.27 28.13
C MET A 1 -26.83 -23.44 27.64
N PRO A 2 -26.70 -23.08 27.51
CA PRO A 2 -26.67 -22.23 27.02
C PRO A 2 -25.96 -21.77 26.20
N SER A 3 -25.45 -21.92 26.04
CA SER A 3 -24.77 -21.77 25.21
C SER A 3 -25.06 -21.18 24.11
N SER A 4 -25.79 -21.38 23.79
CA SER A 4 -26.24 -21.02 22.67
C SER A 4 -26.19 -19.67 22.44
N LYS A 5 -26.16 -19.14 23.19
CA LYS A 5 -26.25 -17.98 23.11
C LYS A 5 -25.43 -17.36 22.22
N ARG A 6 -24.49 -17.67 22.04
CA ARG A 6 -23.68 -17.07 21.32
C ARG A 6 -23.97 -17.03 20.05
N GLN A 7 -24.78 -17.53 19.69
CA GLN A 7 -25.08 -17.63 18.49
C GLN A 7 -25.39 -16.44 17.81
N PRO A 8 -25.71 -15.50 18.32
CA PRO A 8 -26.08 -14.33 17.64
C PRO A 8 -25.09 -13.95 16.65
N GLY A 9 -23.96 -14.17 16.93
CA GLY A 9 -22.99 -13.78 16.02
C GLY A 9 -23.08 -14.50 14.74
N ALA A 10 -23.90 -15.46 14.70
CA ALA A 10 -23.99 -16.26 13.53
C ALA A 10 -24.23 -15.47 12.29
N GLY A 11 -25.06 -14.51 12.36
CA GLY A 11 -25.36 -13.75 11.18
C GLY A 11 -24.15 -13.05 10.66
N LYS A 12 -23.26 -12.68 11.54
CA LYS A 12 -22.15 -11.99 11.07
C LYS A 12 -21.15 -12.89 10.51
N LEU A 13 -21.09 -14.10 10.91
CA LEU A 13 -20.12 -15.02 10.42
C LEU A 13 -20.25 -15.24 8.95
N VAL A 14 -21.43 -15.05 8.43
CA VAL A 14 -21.63 -15.27 7.02
C VAL A 14 -20.78 -14.37 6.18
N ALA A 15 -20.49 -13.20 6.67
CA ALA A 15 -19.74 -12.26 5.90
C ALA A 15 -18.23 -12.49 5.95
N GLN A 16 -17.80 -13.42 6.75
CA GLN A 16 -16.38 -13.60 6.91
C GLN A 16 -15.82 -14.55 5.89
N THR A 17 -14.69 -14.21 5.36
CA THR A 17 -13.97 -15.07 4.45
C THR A 17 -12.62 -15.36 5.05
N SER A 18 -12.03 -16.47 4.67
CA SER A 18 -10.70 -16.81 5.11
C SER A 18 -9.70 -15.83 4.52
N PRO A 19 -8.66 -15.47 5.25
CA PRO A 19 -7.61 -14.62 4.71
C PRO A 19 -6.93 -15.28 3.53
N VAL A 20 -6.51 -14.48 2.59
CA VAL A 20 -5.75 -14.94 1.45
C VAL A 20 -4.28 -14.95 1.82
N THR A 21 -3.58 -16.02 1.49
CA THR A 21 -2.15 -16.11 1.73
C THR A 21 -1.41 -15.46 0.57
N VAL A 22 -0.51 -14.53 0.90
CA VAL A 22 0.36 -13.88 -0.08
C VAL A 22 1.81 -14.15 0.31
N GLY A 23 2.71 -14.03 -0.66
CA GLY A 23 4.13 -14.17 -0.38
C GLY A 23 4.70 -12.87 0.19
N PHE A 24 5.99 -12.87 0.52
CA PHE A 24 6.62 -11.66 1.01
C PHE A 24 6.94 -10.68 -0.14
N VAL A 25 6.81 -11.12 -1.40
CA VAL A 25 6.86 -10.26 -2.58
C VAL A 25 5.69 -10.68 -3.47
N GLU A 26 4.94 -9.68 -3.93
CA GLU A 26 3.82 -9.90 -4.83
C GLU A 26 3.78 -8.80 -5.87
N THR A 27 3.29 -9.12 -7.05
CA THR A 27 3.00 -8.08 -8.04
C THR A 27 1.69 -7.42 -7.67
N VAL A 28 1.69 -6.09 -7.61
CA VAL A 28 0.47 -5.32 -7.38
C VAL A 28 0.21 -4.42 -8.58
N ILE A 29 -1.02 -3.92 -8.68
CA ILE A 29 -1.35 -2.89 -9.66
C ILE A 29 -1.74 -1.65 -8.88
N VAL A 30 -1.10 -0.53 -9.22
CA VAL A 30 -1.33 0.74 -8.55
C VAL A 30 -2.14 1.64 -9.47
N ASN A 31 -3.22 2.18 -8.94
CA ASN A 31 -4.06 3.13 -9.65
C ASN A 31 -4.10 4.48 -8.93
N PRO A 32 -4.26 5.55 -9.68
CA PRO A 32 -4.50 5.61 -11.11
C PRO A 32 -3.26 5.26 -11.90
N GLY A 33 -3.44 4.83 -13.12
CA GLY A 33 -2.31 4.57 -14.02
C GLY A 33 -2.09 3.10 -14.36
N ASN A 34 -2.77 2.21 -13.66
CA ASN A 34 -2.68 0.78 -13.94
C ASN A 34 -1.23 0.29 -14.00
N LEU A 35 -0.43 0.69 -13.00
CA LEU A 35 1.00 0.36 -12.97
C LEU A 35 1.24 -0.95 -12.26
N ARG A 36 1.97 -1.84 -12.89
CA ARG A 36 2.37 -3.09 -12.27
C ARG A 36 3.71 -2.90 -11.58
N ILE A 37 3.77 -3.22 -10.29
CA ILE A 37 4.98 -3.08 -9.50
C ILE A 37 5.13 -4.29 -8.61
N ASP A 38 6.34 -4.83 -8.52
CA ASP A 38 6.62 -5.90 -7.56
C ASP A 38 6.86 -5.24 -6.21
N ALA A 39 6.07 -5.59 -5.23
CA ALA A 39 6.08 -4.96 -3.93
C ALA A 39 6.49 -5.94 -2.85
N LYS A 40 7.23 -5.44 -1.87
CA LYS A 40 7.54 -6.20 -0.67
C LYS A 40 6.32 -6.11 0.25
N ILE A 41 5.85 -7.25 0.71
CA ILE A 41 4.72 -7.31 1.63
C ILE A 41 5.30 -7.36 3.04
N ASP A 42 5.21 -6.25 3.76
CA ASP A 42 5.99 -6.05 4.98
C ASP A 42 5.09 -5.81 6.17
N THR A 43 4.90 -6.84 6.99
CA THR A 43 4.09 -6.72 8.19
C THR A 43 4.77 -5.88 9.27
N GLY A 44 6.06 -5.61 9.13
CA GLY A 44 6.78 -4.76 10.07
C GLY A 44 6.54 -3.27 9.84
N ALA A 45 6.03 -2.90 8.69
CA ALA A 45 5.73 -1.50 8.39
C ALA A 45 4.25 -1.22 8.62
N ARG A 46 3.94 -0.07 9.18
CA ARG A 46 2.55 0.30 9.40
C ARG A 46 1.87 0.73 8.10
N THR A 47 2.56 1.55 7.32
CA THR A 47 1.99 2.13 6.10
C THR A 47 2.79 1.70 4.88
N SER A 48 2.18 1.82 3.73
CA SER A 48 2.82 1.50 2.46
C SER A 48 3.68 2.67 1.99
N SER A 49 4.63 2.39 1.13
CA SER A 49 5.49 3.41 0.54
C SER A 49 5.84 3.07 -0.89
N VAL A 50 6.16 4.07 -1.67
CA VAL A 50 6.53 3.87 -3.07
C VAL A 50 7.69 4.80 -3.42
N ASP A 51 8.54 4.32 -4.33
CA ASP A 51 9.71 5.07 -4.76
C ASP A 51 9.28 6.24 -5.64
N THR A 52 9.70 7.43 -5.26
CA THR A 52 9.36 8.65 -5.98
C THR A 52 10.56 9.55 -6.09
N THR A 53 10.48 10.43 -7.07
CA THR A 53 11.47 11.47 -7.25
C THR A 53 10.74 12.74 -7.70
N ASN A 54 11.46 13.87 -7.71
CA ASN A 54 10.90 15.15 -8.14
C ASN A 54 9.63 15.53 -7.38
N ILE A 55 9.65 15.38 -6.06
CA ILE A 55 8.52 15.71 -5.21
C ILE A 55 8.40 17.22 -5.08
N LEU A 56 7.26 17.75 -5.50
CA LEU A 56 7.01 19.19 -5.50
C LEU A 56 5.67 19.49 -4.86
N PRO A 57 5.67 19.90 -3.58
CA PRO A 57 4.42 20.30 -2.94
C PRO A 57 4.00 21.69 -3.38
N TYR A 58 2.70 21.93 -3.42
CA TYR A 58 2.16 23.23 -3.78
C TYR A 58 0.73 23.34 -3.25
N LEU A 59 0.19 24.54 -3.29
CA LEU A 59 -1.19 24.78 -2.86
C LEU A 59 -2.08 24.90 -4.09
N ARG A 60 -3.22 24.22 -4.03
CA ARG A 60 -4.23 24.32 -5.06
C ARG A 60 -5.54 24.64 -4.37
N ASP A 61 -6.09 25.81 -4.65
CA ASP A 61 -7.31 26.28 -4.02
C ASP A 61 -7.23 26.20 -2.48
N GLY A 62 -6.07 26.56 -1.95
CA GLY A 62 -5.84 26.56 -0.52
C GLY A 62 -5.57 25.21 0.10
N LYS A 63 -5.54 24.14 -0.70
CA LYS A 63 -5.28 22.79 -0.21
C LYS A 63 -3.92 22.30 -0.68
N GLN A 64 -3.27 21.53 0.17
CA GLN A 64 -1.95 21.03 -0.17
C GLN A 64 -2.04 19.88 -1.17
N HIS A 65 -1.30 20.01 -2.26
CA HIS A 65 -1.16 19.00 -3.29
C HIS A 65 0.32 18.70 -3.47
N VAL A 66 0.60 17.61 -4.13
CA VAL A 66 1.98 17.25 -4.43
C VAL A 66 2.06 16.67 -5.84
N ARG A 67 3.03 17.15 -6.60
CA ARG A 67 3.40 16.56 -7.88
C ARG A 67 4.61 15.70 -7.64
N PHE A 68 4.65 14.55 -8.25
CA PHE A 68 5.79 13.65 -8.08
C PHE A 68 5.90 12.70 -9.26
N THR A 69 7.07 12.12 -9.41
CA THR A 69 7.31 11.05 -10.37
C THR A 69 7.42 9.75 -9.59
N LEU A 70 6.54 8.82 -9.89
CA LEU A 70 6.60 7.49 -9.32
C LEU A 70 7.55 6.67 -10.19
N VAL A 71 8.48 5.96 -9.55
CA VAL A 71 9.43 5.13 -10.26
C VAL A 71 9.02 3.67 -10.03
N ALA A 72 8.62 3.03 -11.09
CA ALA A 72 8.19 1.63 -11.06
C ALA A 72 9.31 0.71 -11.52
N ASP A 73 9.03 -0.57 -11.61
CA ASP A 73 10.00 -1.56 -12.01
C ASP A 73 10.54 -1.22 -13.40
N GLY A 74 11.80 -1.54 -13.63
CA GLY A 74 12.43 -1.24 -14.90
C GLY A 74 12.65 0.24 -15.14
N ASN A 75 12.59 1.05 -14.07
CA ASN A 75 12.70 2.49 -14.14
C ASN A 75 11.59 3.15 -14.96
N GLU A 76 10.46 2.49 -15.07
CA GLU A 76 9.28 3.11 -15.66
C GLU A 76 8.86 4.29 -14.80
N ARG A 77 8.55 5.42 -15.40
CA ARG A 77 8.21 6.63 -14.66
C ARG A 77 6.83 7.10 -15.02
N ARG A 78 6.08 7.51 -14.01
CA ARG A 78 4.76 8.08 -14.19
C ARG A 78 4.63 9.33 -13.34
N TYR A 79 3.98 10.33 -13.90
CA TYR A 79 3.82 11.62 -13.24
C TYR A 79 2.44 11.70 -12.63
N PHE A 80 2.39 12.16 -11.39
CA PHE A 80 1.15 12.30 -10.65
C PHE A 80 1.04 13.67 -10.02
N ASP A 81 -0.21 14.08 -9.80
CA ASP A 81 -0.54 15.29 -9.05
C ASP A 81 -1.71 14.89 -8.15
N MET A 82 -1.47 14.83 -6.87
CA MET A 82 -2.45 14.28 -5.93
C MET A 82 -2.60 15.18 -4.71
N PRO A 83 -3.80 15.16 -4.09
CA PRO A 83 -3.95 15.83 -2.80
C PRO A 83 -3.08 15.15 -1.74
N VAL A 84 -2.53 15.95 -0.85
CA VAL A 84 -1.78 15.43 0.28
C VAL A 84 -2.75 15.13 1.41
N LEU A 85 -2.79 13.90 1.90
CA LEU A 85 -3.62 13.55 3.03
C LEU A 85 -3.02 14.06 4.33
N ARG A 86 -1.73 13.92 4.49
CA ARG A 86 -1.00 14.37 5.67
C ARG A 86 0.50 14.30 5.40
N VAL A 87 1.26 14.87 6.30
CA VAL A 87 2.71 14.77 6.23
C VAL A 87 3.16 13.94 7.44
N ALA A 88 3.78 12.81 7.16
CA ALA A 88 4.30 11.94 8.20
C ALA A 88 5.70 12.40 8.57
N VAL A 89 6.01 12.38 9.85
CA VAL A 89 7.33 12.72 10.36
C VAL A 89 7.95 11.46 10.93
N ILE A 90 9.03 11.01 10.33
CA ILE A 90 9.69 9.78 10.73
C ILE A 90 10.93 10.16 11.53
N LYS A 91 10.96 9.79 12.80
CA LYS A 91 12.11 10.06 13.65
C LYS A 91 13.20 9.04 13.36
N ARG A 92 14.43 9.49 13.37
CA ARG A 92 15.59 8.64 13.11
C ARG A 92 16.61 8.89 14.20
N ALA A 93 17.33 7.83 14.60
CA ALA A 93 18.19 7.89 15.76
C ALA A 93 19.29 8.94 15.67
N ASN A 94 20.01 8.99 14.58
CA ASN A 94 21.16 9.88 14.47
C ASN A 94 21.06 10.85 13.29
N SER A 95 19.85 11.21 12.94
CA SER A 95 19.60 12.09 11.81
C SER A 95 18.40 12.98 12.09
N PRO A 96 18.27 14.08 11.40
CA PRO A 96 17.07 14.90 11.53
C PRO A 96 15.83 14.10 11.15
N PRO A 97 14.66 14.42 11.69
CA PRO A 97 13.43 13.75 11.29
C PRO A 97 13.20 13.90 9.80
N GLN A 98 12.64 12.87 9.21
CA GLN A 98 12.32 12.88 7.79
C GLN A 98 10.82 13.15 7.61
N ARG A 99 10.49 14.09 6.75
CA ARG A 99 9.09 14.38 6.42
C ARG A 99 8.73 13.63 5.15
N ARG A 100 7.57 13.02 5.14
CA ARG A 100 7.08 12.27 3.98
C ARG A 100 5.66 12.68 3.68
N PHE A 101 5.39 13.02 2.44
CA PHE A 101 4.02 13.29 2.02
C PHE A 101 3.29 11.98 1.86
N VAL A 102 2.04 11.94 2.33
CA VAL A 102 1.19 10.75 2.25
C VAL A 102 0.02 11.08 1.33
N VAL A 103 -0.18 10.21 0.34
CA VAL A 103 -1.30 10.32 -0.59
C VAL A 103 -2.11 9.04 -0.52
N GLU A 104 -3.30 9.06 -1.12
CA GLU A 104 -4.14 7.88 -1.19
C GLU A 104 -4.05 7.28 -2.58
N MET A 105 -3.77 6.00 -2.65
CA MET A 105 -3.74 5.26 -3.92
C MET A 105 -4.62 4.03 -3.81
N GLU A 106 -5.10 3.56 -4.94
CA GLU A 106 -5.83 2.32 -5.01
C GLU A 106 -4.88 1.23 -5.45
N ILE A 107 -4.80 0.16 -4.68
CA ILE A 107 -3.85 -0.91 -4.93
C ILE A 107 -4.59 -2.23 -5.05
N CYS A 108 -4.28 -2.96 -6.10
CA CYS A 108 -4.79 -4.30 -6.31
C CYS A 108 -3.73 -5.32 -5.92
N LEU A 109 -4.02 -6.09 -4.88
CA LEU A 109 -3.17 -7.19 -4.44
C LEU A 109 -4.02 -8.45 -4.38
N ALA A 110 -3.61 -9.50 -5.08
CA ALA A 110 -4.26 -10.80 -5.00
C ALA A 110 -5.77 -10.74 -5.25
N GLY A 111 -6.19 -9.89 -6.16
CA GLY A 111 -7.60 -9.76 -6.49
C GLY A 111 -8.39 -8.81 -5.61
N ALA A 112 -7.79 -8.26 -4.57
CA ALA A 112 -8.44 -7.29 -3.70
C ALA A 112 -8.01 -5.88 -4.07
N ASN A 113 -8.96 -5.02 -4.34
CA ASN A 113 -8.69 -3.66 -4.76
C ASN A 113 -9.10 -2.72 -3.63
N LYS A 114 -8.13 -2.05 -3.01
CA LYS A 114 -8.38 -1.21 -1.85
C LYS A 114 -7.65 0.10 -1.96
N ARG A 115 -8.26 1.14 -1.42
CA ARG A 115 -7.58 2.42 -1.25
C ARG A 115 -6.77 2.37 0.03
N THR A 116 -5.58 2.93 -0.01
CA THR A 116 -4.70 2.93 1.14
C THR A 116 -3.78 4.14 1.10
N GLU A 117 -3.26 4.49 2.26
CA GLU A 117 -2.27 5.54 2.36
C GLU A 117 -0.93 5.05 1.88
N VAL A 118 -0.24 5.88 1.13
CA VAL A 118 1.09 5.56 0.60
C VAL A 118 2.02 6.74 0.86
N ASN A 119 3.15 6.45 1.49
CA ASN A 119 4.20 7.44 1.70
C ASN A 119 5.02 7.59 0.43
N LEU A 120 5.33 8.82 0.08
CA LEU A 120 6.20 9.13 -1.04
C LEU A 120 7.63 9.26 -0.50
N ILE A 121 8.50 8.35 -0.89
CA ILE A 121 9.87 8.37 -0.41
C ILE A 121 10.82 8.02 -1.54
N ASP A 122 12.10 8.27 -1.31
CA ASP A 122 13.13 7.85 -2.24
C ASP A 122 13.59 6.45 -1.80
N ARG A 123 13.26 5.44 -2.60
CA ARG A 123 13.67 4.07 -2.33
C ARG A 123 14.84 3.63 -3.20
N LYS A 124 15.55 4.59 -3.77
CA LYS A 124 16.71 4.30 -4.57
C LYS A 124 17.69 3.45 -3.77
N GLY A 125 18.21 2.42 -4.35
CA GLY A 125 19.09 1.49 -3.64
C GLY A 125 18.38 0.40 -2.87
N MET A 126 17.07 0.44 -2.76
CA MET A 126 16.32 -0.64 -2.13
C MET A 126 15.93 -1.70 -3.16
N ALA A 127 15.73 -2.93 -2.69
CA ALA A 127 15.44 -4.05 -3.59
C ALA A 127 14.12 -3.91 -4.31
N TYR A 128 13.15 -3.28 -3.65
CA TYR A 128 11.81 -3.16 -4.23
C TYR A 128 11.36 -1.70 -4.23
N ARG A 129 10.70 -1.30 -5.31
CA ARG A 129 10.23 0.06 -5.49
C ARG A 129 9.01 0.37 -4.62
N MET A 130 8.35 -0.64 -4.13
CA MET A 130 7.15 -0.45 -3.33
C MET A 130 7.13 -1.41 -2.16
N LEU A 131 6.50 -0.96 -1.08
CA LEU A 131 6.32 -1.74 0.12
C LEU A 131 4.86 -1.62 0.53
N ILE A 132 4.23 -2.75 0.83
CA ILE A 132 2.85 -2.79 1.32
C ILE A 132 2.88 -3.05 2.82
N GLY A 133 2.30 -2.16 3.58
CA GLY A 133 2.32 -2.22 5.04
C GLY A 133 1.07 -2.80 5.65
N ARG A 134 1.08 -2.87 7.00
CA ARG A 134 0.00 -3.50 7.76
C ARG A 134 -1.37 -2.88 7.53
N GLN A 135 -1.42 -1.58 7.31
CA GLN A 135 -2.69 -0.91 7.09
C GLN A 135 -3.47 -1.52 5.93
N TYR A 136 -2.75 -1.97 4.92
CA TYR A 136 -3.37 -2.65 3.78
C TYR A 136 -3.59 -4.13 4.07
N ILE A 137 -2.61 -4.79 4.71
CA ILE A 137 -2.59 -6.24 4.87
C ILE A 137 -3.62 -6.72 5.87
N ALA A 138 -3.80 -5.99 6.96
CA ALA A 138 -4.57 -6.47 8.11
C ALA A 138 -6.01 -6.79 7.75
N GLY A 139 -6.47 -7.91 8.24
CA GLY A 139 -7.86 -8.32 8.09
C GLY A 139 -8.17 -9.07 6.81
N GLN A 140 -7.27 -9.05 5.82
CA GLN A 140 -7.52 -9.71 4.55
C GLN A 140 -6.45 -10.70 4.16
N PHE A 141 -5.23 -10.50 4.61
CA PHE A 141 -4.11 -11.31 4.13
C PHE A 141 -3.28 -11.86 5.27
N VAL A 142 -2.70 -13.03 5.03
CA VAL A 142 -1.60 -13.54 5.86
C VAL A 142 -0.39 -13.69 4.94
N VAL A 143 0.79 -13.50 5.49
CA VAL A 143 2.00 -13.48 4.69
C VAL A 143 2.82 -14.73 4.97
N ASP A 144 3.14 -15.44 3.89
CA ASP A 144 4.04 -16.58 3.96
C ASP A 144 5.45 -16.08 3.65
N PRO A 145 6.33 -16.01 4.61
CA PRO A 145 7.67 -15.44 4.38
C PRO A 145 8.56 -16.31 3.49
N LYS A 146 8.15 -17.51 3.16
CA LYS A 146 8.91 -18.35 2.24
C LYS A 146 8.46 -18.21 0.80
N GLY A 147 7.32 -17.58 0.55
CA GLY A 147 6.75 -17.53 -0.78
C GLY A 147 6.95 -16.20 -1.47
N THR A 148 6.99 -16.24 -2.79
CA THR A 148 6.97 -15.06 -3.62
C THR A 148 6.01 -15.31 -4.78
N PHE A 149 5.29 -14.27 -5.18
CA PHE A 149 4.39 -14.35 -6.32
C PHE A 149 3.42 -15.52 -6.23
N LEU A 150 2.79 -15.66 -5.07
CA LEU A 150 1.81 -16.72 -4.83
C LEU A 150 0.46 -16.40 -5.45
N THR A 151 0.22 -15.15 -5.80
CA THR A 151 -1.07 -14.68 -6.29
C THR A 151 -0.88 -13.83 -7.54
N ARG A 152 -2.00 -13.43 -8.13
CA ARG A 152 -2.00 -12.50 -9.27
C ARG A 152 -2.84 -11.28 -8.91
N PRO A 153 -2.44 -10.09 -9.36
CA PRO A 153 -3.20 -8.88 -9.09
C PRO A 153 -4.35 -8.76 -10.08
N ASP A 154 -5.32 -9.66 -9.97
CA ASP A 154 -6.41 -9.73 -10.91
C ASP A 154 -7.66 -9.15 -10.28
N CYS A 155 -7.83 -7.86 -10.42
CA CYS A 155 -8.94 -7.13 -9.82
C CYS A 155 -10.01 -6.75 -10.84
N GLY A 156 -10.00 -7.42 -11.97
CA GLY A 156 -10.99 -7.16 -12.99
C GLY A 156 -10.57 -6.06 -13.94
N VAL A 157 -11.40 -5.82 -14.91
CA VAL A 157 -11.13 -4.84 -15.95
C VAL A 157 -11.53 -3.47 -15.47
N ARG A 158 -10.74 -2.46 -15.79
CA ARG A 158 -11.03 -1.09 -15.39
C ARG A 158 -11.18 -0.21 -16.58
#